data_c6390fd54b35b01e7df12c80e1b287fb
#
_entry.id   c6390fd54b35b01e7df12c80e1b287fb
#
_cell.length_a   1.000
_cell.length_b   1.000
_cell.length_c   1.000
_cell.angle_alpha   90.00
_cell.angle_beta   90.00
_cell.angle_gamma   90.00
#
_symmetry.space_group_name_H-M   'P 1'
#
loop_
_entity.id
_entity.type
_entity.pdbx_description
1 polymer ?
#
loop_
_entity_poly.entity_id
_entity_poly.type
_entity_poly.pdbx_seq_one_letter_code
_entity_poly.pdbx_strand_id
1 'polypeptide(L)'
;MKDLDTNLHALLTGVRNAIGVPALLLFSAMIGFGSLAQEQGLSLYITVLSTILIWGMPGQVVHVELYGLGAPLIAVVLGVAGANARFMPMTLSMMPVFADSPHNRKWNYLISHFISINTWAEMLHRGHEIRADRRVSYFLGFSAVSYTHLTLPTILLV
;
A
#
# COMPACT_ATOMS: atom_id res chain seq x y z
N MET A 1 10.96 -9.71 -19.66
CA MET A 1 10.85 -10.23 -18.26
C MET A 1 10.43 -11.72 -18.22
N LYS A 2 10.77 -12.48 -19.27
CA LYS A 2 10.41 -13.93 -19.38
C LYS A 2 11.23 -14.87 -18.49
N ASP A 3 12.35 -14.42 -17.90
CA ASP A 3 13.36 -15.25 -17.23
C ASP A 3 13.25 -15.24 -15.69
N LEU A 4 12.02 -15.14 -15.16
CA LEU A 4 11.80 -15.29 -13.72
C LEU A 4 11.65 -16.79 -13.38
N ASP A 5 12.78 -17.52 -13.32
CA ASP A 5 12.81 -18.98 -13.19
C ASP A 5 12.32 -19.47 -11.83
N THR A 6 12.41 -18.66 -10.78
CA THR A 6 12.00 -19.03 -9.42
C THR A 6 11.10 -17.95 -8.79
N ASN A 7 10.28 -18.35 -7.78
CA ASN A 7 9.47 -17.41 -7.01
C ASN A 7 10.33 -16.39 -6.27
N LEU A 8 11.52 -16.79 -5.82
CA LEU A 8 12.48 -15.90 -5.17
C LEU A 8 13.00 -14.83 -6.13
N HIS A 9 13.33 -15.21 -7.36
CA HIS A 9 13.78 -14.26 -8.39
C HIS A 9 12.67 -13.27 -8.76
N ALA A 10 11.43 -13.72 -8.88
CA ALA A 10 10.28 -12.85 -9.10
C ALA A 10 10.08 -11.85 -7.95
N LEU A 11 10.16 -12.32 -6.70
CA LEU A 11 10.07 -11.48 -5.50
C LEU A 11 11.18 -10.43 -5.47
N LEU A 12 12.45 -10.82 -5.66
CA LEU A 12 13.59 -9.92 -5.67
C LEU A 12 13.51 -8.89 -6.81
N THR A 13 12.99 -9.28 -7.96
CA THR A 13 12.76 -8.36 -9.08
C THR A 13 11.67 -7.35 -8.73
N GLY A 14 10.60 -7.77 -8.06
CA GLY A 14 9.58 -6.88 -7.52
C GLY A 14 10.16 -5.86 -6.53
N VAL A 15 10.98 -6.32 -5.58
CA VAL A 15 11.71 -5.47 -4.64
C VAL A 15 12.57 -4.44 -5.38
N ARG A 16 13.38 -4.89 -6.33
CA ARG A 16 14.27 -4.01 -7.10
C ARG A 16 13.51 -2.94 -7.89
N ASN A 17 12.40 -3.30 -8.50
CA ASN A 17 11.60 -2.36 -9.29
C ASN A 17 10.83 -1.37 -8.42
N ALA A 18 10.52 -1.72 -7.17
CA ALA A 18 9.91 -0.81 -6.21
C ALA A 18 10.90 0.23 -5.68
N ILE A 19 12.20 -0.10 -5.60
CA ILE A 19 13.27 0.82 -5.18
C ILE A 19 13.51 1.81 -6.33
N GLY A 20 13.36 3.10 -6.04
CA GLY A 20 13.53 4.18 -7.01
C GLY A 20 12.47 5.27 -6.84
N VAL A 21 11.96 5.80 -7.95
CA VAL A 21 10.95 6.87 -7.91
C VAL A 21 9.71 6.51 -7.09
N PRO A 22 9.12 5.29 -7.21
CA PRO A 22 7.97 4.92 -6.39
C PRO A 22 8.25 4.95 -4.89
N ALA A 23 9.40 4.41 -4.47
CA ALA A 23 9.81 4.40 -3.05
C ALA A 23 10.07 5.83 -2.54
N LEU A 24 10.74 6.66 -3.33
CA LEU A 24 11.02 8.05 -2.97
C LEU A 24 9.75 8.88 -2.79
N LEU A 25 8.78 8.72 -3.68
CA LEU A 25 7.48 9.39 -3.59
C LEU A 25 6.73 9.00 -2.32
N LEU A 26 6.67 7.69 -2.01
CA LEU A 26 6.04 7.21 -0.78
C LEU A 26 6.75 7.71 0.47
N PHE A 27 8.07 7.65 0.49
CA PHE A 27 8.89 8.12 1.60
C PHE A 27 8.63 9.61 1.89
N SER A 28 8.68 10.46 0.85
CA SER A 28 8.44 11.90 0.98
C SER A 28 7.02 12.21 1.47
N ALA A 29 6.02 11.48 0.95
CA ALA A 29 4.64 11.63 1.37
C ALA A 29 4.43 11.25 2.84
N MET A 30 5.10 10.20 3.31
CA MET A 30 4.99 9.74 4.71
C MET A 30 5.75 10.62 5.70
N ILE A 31 6.80 11.33 5.24
CA ILE A 31 7.40 12.43 6.03
C ILE A 31 6.33 13.49 6.32
N GLY A 32 5.59 13.94 5.30
CA GLY A 32 4.52 14.92 5.49
C GLY A 32 3.42 14.40 6.44
N PHE A 33 3.03 13.13 6.30
CA PHE A 33 2.05 12.51 7.20
C PHE A 33 2.55 12.44 8.66
N GLY A 34 3.80 12.04 8.89
CA GLY A 34 4.38 11.99 10.23
C GLY A 34 4.40 13.36 10.91
N SER A 35 4.80 14.40 10.15
CA SER A 35 4.77 15.78 10.65
C SER A 35 3.35 16.24 11.00
N LEU A 36 2.36 15.93 10.16
CA LEU A 36 0.96 16.24 10.43
C LEU A 36 0.44 15.52 11.67
N ALA A 37 0.75 14.23 11.82
CA ALA A 37 0.35 13.44 12.98
C ALA A 37 0.93 14.00 14.28
N GLN A 38 2.19 14.42 14.27
CA GLN A 38 2.85 15.07 15.41
C GLN A 38 2.20 16.40 15.75
N GLU A 39 1.89 17.23 14.75
CA GLU A 39 1.23 18.54 14.91
C GLU A 39 -0.15 18.39 15.57
N GLN A 40 -0.90 17.35 15.23
CA GLN A 40 -2.21 17.03 15.82
C GLN A 40 -2.11 16.28 17.16
N GLY A 41 -0.91 16.07 17.69
CA GLY A 41 -0.69 15.44 18.99
C GLY A 41 -1.01 13.93 19.04
N LEU A 42 -0.98 13.24 17.90
CA LEU A 42 -1.12 11.78 17.90
C LEU A 42 0.11 11.13 18.53
N SER A 43 -0.13 10.14 19.40
CA SER A 43 0.97 9.33 19.91
C SER A 43 1.57 8.45 18.81
N LEU A 44 2.88 8.17 18.89
CA LEU A 44 3.57 7.26 17.97
C LEU A 44 2.80 5.94 17.78
N TYR A 45 2.29 5.36 18.87
CA TYR A 45 1.54 4.11 18.83
C TYR A 45 0.29 4.21 17.94
N ILE A 46 -0.53 5.25 18.11
CA ILE A 46 -1.75 5.47 17.32
C ILE A 46 -1.38 5.72 15.86
N THR A 47 -0.34 6.50 15.60
CA THR A 47 0.11 6.84 14.25
C THR A 47 0.62 5.60 13.50
N VAL A 48 1.44 4.76 14.14
CA VAL A 48 1.91 3.50 13.55
C VAL A 48 0.76 2.52 13.35
N LEU A 49 -0.14 2.39 14.33
CA LEU A 49 -1.31 1.53 14.22
C LEU A 49 -2.22 1.98 13.06
N SER A 50 -2.44 3.28 12.90
CA SER A 50 -3.20 3.83 11.78
C SER A 50 -2.53 3.51 10.43
N THR A 51 -1.21 3.57 10.35
CA THR A 51 -0.46 3.22 9.12
C THR A 51 -0.63 1.75 8.75
N ILE A 52 -0.68 0.86 9.74
CA ILE A 52 -0.88 -0.58 9.51
C ILE A 52 -2.32 -0.89 9.10
N LEU A 53 -3.31 -0.26 9.75
CA LEU A 53 -4.74 -0.56 9.55
C LEU A 53 -5.34 0.23 8.38
N ILE A 54 -4.95 1.51 8.24
CA ILE A 54 -5.44 2.41 7.20
C ILE A 54 -4.37 2.49 6.11
N TRP A 55 -4.28 1.47 5.28
CA TRP A 55 -3.25 1.34 4.23
C TRP A 55 -3.22 2.47 3.18
N GLY A 56 -4.09 3.43 3.22
CA GLY A 56 -4.19 4.50 2.23
C GLY A 56 -3.83 5.87 2.80
N MET A 57 -2.79 6.54 2.27
CA MET A 57 -2.40 7.88 2.68
C MET A 57 -3.57 8.88 2.79
N PRO A 58 -4.54 8.98 1.84
CA PRO A 58 -5.66 9.90 2.00
C PRO A 58 -6.53 9.58 3.20
N GLY A 59 -6.76 8.28 3.49
CA GLY A 59 -7.51 7.88 4.68
C GLY A 59 -6.76 8.21 5.96
N GLN A 60 -5.43 8.08 5.95
CA GLN A 60 -4.58 8.45 7.09
C GLN A 60 -4.61 9.95 7.37
N VAL A 61 -4.49 10.80 6.34
CA VAL A 61 -4.58 12.27 6.47
C VAL A 61 -5.94 12.66 7.03
N VAL A 62 -7.04 12.14 6.45
CA VAL A 62 -8.40 12.40 6.95
C VAL A 62 -8.58 11.93 8.40
N HIS A 63 -8.00 10.77 8.76
CA HIS A 63 -8.01 10.29 10.15
C HIS A 63 -7.36 11.29 11.10
N VAL A 64 -6.15 11.75 10.78
CA VAL A 64 -5.38 12.68 11.62
C VAL A 64 -6.08 14.04 11.75
N GLU A 65 -6.57 14.59 10.65
CA GLU A 65 -7.29 15.87 10.66
C GLU A 65 -8.57 15.81 11.48
N LEU A 66 -9.40 14.77 11.29
CA LEU A 66 -10.64 14.61 12.05
C LEU A 66 -10.37 14.33 13.53
N TYR A 67 -9.27 13.62 13.84
CA TYR A 67 -8.84 13.43 15.23
C TYR A 67 -8.46 14.75 15.88
N GLY A 68 -7.64 15.57 15.21
CA GLY A 68 -7.24 16.90 15.71
C GLY A 68 -8.42 17.86 15.93
N LEU A 69 -9.48 17.73 15.12
CA LEU A 69 -10.74 18.48 15.28
C LEU A 69 -11.64 17.95 16.40
N GLY A 70 -11.28 16.85 17.07
CA GLY A 70 -12.14 16.19 18.05
C GLY A 70 -13.43 15.61 17.47
N ALA A 71 -13.42 15.23 16.20
CA ALA A 71 -14.60 14.71 15.52
C ALA A 71 -15.09 13.40 16.16
N PRO A 72 -16.39 13.12 16.18
CA PRO A 72 -16.93 11.86 16.69
C PRO A 72 -16.45 10.69 15.84
N LEU A 73 -16.26 9.52 16.48
CA LEU A 73 -15.73 8.31 15.85
C LEU A 73 -16.43 7.95 14.53
N ILE A 74 -17.75 8.13 14.47
CA ILE A 74 -18.52 7.83 13.25
C ILE A 74 -18.11 8.73 12.07
N ALA A 75 -17.80 9.99 12.31
CA ALA A 75 -17.32 10.91 11.28
C ALA A 75 -15.93 10.50 10.80
N VAL A 76 -15.05 10.09 11.72
CA VAL A 76 -13.72 9.55 11.37
C VAL A 76 -13.85 8.31 10.49
N VAL A 77 -14.67 7.33 10.89
CA VAL A 77 -14.89 6.09 10.12
C VAL A 77 -15.44 6.39 8.73
N LEU A 78 -16.47 7.23 8.61
CA LEU A 78 -17.06 7.57 7.32
C LEU A 78 -16.10 8.38 6.45
N GLY A 79 -15.36 9.32 7.03
CA GLY A 79 -14.36 10.11 6.33
C GLY A 79 -13.23 9.25 5.75
N VAL A 80 -12.66 8.36 6.57
CA VAL A 80 -11.61 7.43 6.16
C VAL A 80 -12.12 6.46 5.10
N ALA A 81 -13.32 5.90 5.28
CA ALA A 81 -13.93 5.00 4.30
C ALA A 81 -14.16 5.71 2.95
N GLY A 82 -14.66 6.94 2.99
CA GLY A 82 -14.87 7.77 1.79
C GLY A 82 -13.55 8.09 1.08
N ALA A 83 -12.53 8.52 1.82
CA ALA A 83 -11.21 8.82 1.27
C ALA A 83 -10.55 7.59 0.61
N ASN A 84 -10.78 6.40 1.17
CA ASN A 84 -10.22 5.15 0.67
C ASN A 84 -11.14 4.43 -0.36
N ALA A 85 -12.34 4.93 -0.65
CA ALA A 85 -13.27 4.31 -1.62
C ALA A 85 -12.65 4.10 -3.01
N ARG A 86 -11.66 4.90 -3.39
CA ARG A 86 -10.90 4.77 -4.64
C ARG A 86 -10.16 3.43 -4.79
N PHE A 87 -9.83 2.75 -3.69
CA PHE A 87 -9.18 1.44 -3.75
C PHE A 87 -10.10 0.35 -4.31
N MET A 88 -11.42 0.53 -4.25
CA MET A 88 -12.38 -0.41 -4.81
C MET A 88 -12.22 -0.57 -6.35
N PRO A 89 -12.30 0.50 -7.17
CA PRO A 89 -12.08 0.37 -8.62
C PRO A 89 -10.65 -0.07 -8.96
N MET A 90 -9.64 0.31 -8.17
CA MET A 90 -8.26 -0.17 -8.36
C MET A 90 -8.16 -1.67 -8.15
N THR A 91 -8.78 -2.20 -7.10
CA THR A 91 -8.84 -3.64 -6.83
C THR A 91 -9.56 -4.37 -7.98
N LEU A 92 -10.73 -3.89 -8.39
CA LEU A 92 -11.52 -4.51 -9.46
C LEU A 92 -10.75 -4.55 -10.80
N SER A 93 -10.00 -3.50 -11.13
CA SER A 93 -9.22 -3.44 -12.37
C SER A 93 -7.95 -4.29 -12.32
N MET A 94 -7.37 -4.53 -11.13
CA MET A 94 -6.15 -5.30 -10.98
C MET A 94 -6.38 -6.81 -10.80
N MET A 95 -7.50 -7.23 -10.18
CA MET A 95 -7.78 -8.65 -9.93
C MET A 95 -7.70 -9.56 -11.16
N PRO A 96 -8.16 -9.14 -12.37
CA PRO A 96 -8.01 -9.94 -13.59
C PRO A 96 -6.56 -10.31 -13.92
N VAL A 97 -5.58 -9.49 -13.55
CA VAL A 97 -4.15 -9.79 -13.76
C VAL A 97 -3.73 -11.06 -13.02
N PHE A 98 -4.40 -11.40 -11.91
CA PHE A 98 -4.11 -12.58 -11.11
C PHE A 98 -5.03 -13.77 -11.40
N ALA A 99 -6.00 -13.64 -12.32
CA ALA A 99 -7.00 -14.68 -12.59
C ALA A 99 -6.36 -16.03 -12.97
N ASP A 100 -5.30 -16.00 -13.79
CA ASP A 100 -4.59 -17.20 -14.24
C ASP A 100 -3.49 -17.66 -13.28
N SER A 101 -3.28 -16.97 -12.14
CA SER A 101 -2.24 -17.33 -11.18
C SER A 101 -2.68 -18.51 -10.32
N PRO A 102 -1.85 -19.55 -10.14
CA PRO A 102 -2.18 -20.73 -9.36
C PRO A 102 -2.09 -20.44 -7.86
N HIS A 103 -3.04 -19.67 -7.33
CA HIS A 103 -3.11 -19.34 -5.91
C HIS A 103 -4.52 -19.54 -5.35
N ASN A 104 -4.62 -19.77 -4.04
CA ASN A 104 -5.91 -19.91 -3.38
C ASN A 104 -6.65 -18.56 -3.36
N ARG A 105 -7.97 -18.55 -3.62
CA ARG A 105 -8.83 -17.35 -3.57
C ARG A 105 -8.69 -16.52 -2.29
N LYS A 106 -8.32 -17.14 -1.19
CA LYS A 106 -8.05 -16.43 0.08
C LYS A 106 -6.91 -15.42 -0.01
N TRP A 107 -5.94 -15.66 -0.88
CA TRP A 107 -4.85 -14.72 -1.14
C TRP A 107 -5.32 -13.42 -1.79
N ASN A 108 -6.46 -13.42 -2.48
CA ASN A 108 -7.02 -12.21 -3.06
C ASN A 108 -7.34 -11.14 -2.00
N TYR A 109 -7.76 -11.54 -0.80
CA TYR A 109 -7.97 -10.60 0.31
C TYR A 109 -6.65 -9.95 0.75
N LEU A 110 -5.58 -10.75 0.85
CA LEU A 110 -4.25 -10.24 1.18
C LEU A 110 -3.71 -9.32 0.08
N ILE A 111 -3.84 -9.74 -1.19
CA ILE A 111 -3.46 -8.94 -2.35
C ILE A 111 -4.21 -7.61 -2.33
N SER A 112 -5.53 -7.63 -2.08
CA SER A 112 -6.37 -6.42 -2.01
C SER A 112 -5.93 -5.47 -0.90
N HIS A 113 -5.49 -5.98 0.24
CA HIS A 113 -4.99 -5.15 1.34
C HIS A 113 -3.69 -4.42 0.97
N PHE A 114 -2.78 -5.06 0.23
CA PHE A 114 -1.49 -4.48 -0.17
C PHE A 114 -1.53 -3.65 -1.46
N ILE A 115 -2.72 -3.39 -2.01
CA ILE A 115 -2.85 -2.52 -3.18
C ILE A 115 -2.55 -1.07 -2.78
N SER A 116 -1.59 -0.49 -3.45
CA SER A 116 -1.30 0.95 -3.45
C SER A 116 -1.35 1.47 -4.89
N ILE A 117 -1.33 2.78 -5.07
CA ILE A 117 -1.27 3.38 -6.42
C ILE A 117 -0.09 2.82 -7.21
N ASN A 118 1.07 2.69 -6.56
CA ASN A 118 2.28 2.23 -7.21
C ASN A 118 2.20 0.73 -7.58
N THR A 119 1.72 -0.13 -6.66
CA THR A 119 1.53 -1.56 -6.95
C THR A 119 0.48 -1.80 -8.02
N TRP A 120 -0.59 -1.02 -8.00
CA TRP A 120 -1.65 -1.06 -9.01
C TRP A 120 -1.12 -0.69 -10.39
N ALA A 121 -0.43 0.46 -10.51
CA ALA A 121 0.12 0.93 -11.78
C ALA A 121 1.16 -0.05 -12.34
N GLU A 122 2.06 -0.56 -11.49
CA GLU A 122 3.08 -1.53 -11.87
C GLU A 122 2.45 -2.84 -12.39
N MET A 123 1.46 -3.37 -11.68
CA MET A 123 0.82 -4.63 -12.06
C MET A 123 -0.03 -4.50 -13.33
N LEU A 124 -0.71 -3.39 -13.55
CA LEU A 124 -1.42 -3.15 -14.82
C LEU A 124 -0.44 -2.99 -15.99
N HIS A 125 0.69 -2.34 -15.76
CA HIS A 125 1.68 -2.11 -16.82
C HIS A 125 2.46 -3.38 -17.17
N ARG A 126 2.97 -4.10 -16.16
CA ARG A 126 3.90 -5.23 -16.36
C ARG A 126 3.35 -6.60 -15.99
N GLY A 127 2.22 -6.67 -15.32
CA GLY A 127 1.70 -7.94 -14.81
C GLY A 127 1.44 -8.97 -15.92
N HIS A 128 1.06 -8.55 -17.12
CA HIS A 128 0.84 -9.43 -18.26
C HIS A 128 2.14 -9.97 -18.87
N GLU A 129 3.28 -9.30 -18.68
CA GLU A 129 4.60 -9.75 -19.13
C GLU A 129 5.19 -10.80 -18.21
N ILE A 130 4.69 -10.88 -16.97
CA ILE A 130 5.14 -11.82 -15.94
C ILE A 130 4.35 -13.12 -16.08
N ARG A 131 5.04 -14.27 -15.97
CA ARG A 131 4.40 -15.58 -15.95
C ARG A 131 3.35 -15.63 -14.83
N ALA A 132 2.20 -16.23 -15.11
CA ALA A 132 1.06 -16.28 -14.19
C ALA A 132 1.42 -16.86 -12.80
N ASP A 133 2.26 -17.90 -12.76
CA ASP A 133 2.72 -18.55 -11.53
C ASP A 133 3.68 -17.68 -10.69
N ARG A 134 4.18 -16.57 -11.23
CA ARG A 134 5.15 -15.68 -10.58
C ARG A 134 4.56 -14.30 -10.20
N ARG A 135 3.38 -13.96 -10.70
CA ARG A 135 2.74 -12.64 -10.49
C ARG A 135 2.55 -12.30 -9.02
N VAL A 136 2.08 -13.26 -8.22
CA VAL A 136 1.87 -13.07 -6.79
C VAL A 136 3.18 -12.81 -6.06
N SER A 137 4.24 -13.58 -6.35
CA SER A 137 5.56 -13.40 -5.73
C SER A 137 6.17 -12.05 -6.10
N TYR A 138 6.06 -11.62 -7.35
CA TYR A 138 6.51 -10.31 -7.81
C TYR A 138 5.74 -9.18 -7.09
N PHE A 139 4.41 -9.27 -7.05
CA PHE A 139 3.55 -8.31 -6.36
C PHE A 139 3.92 -8.19 -4.88
N LEU A 140 4.12 -9.30 -4.18
CA LEU A 140 4.51 -9.30 -2.77
C LEU A 140 5.87 -8.63 -2.55
N GLY A 141 6.84 -8.90 -3.43
CA GLY A 141 8.15 -8.24 -3.36
C GLY A 141 8.04 -6.73 -3.54
N PHE A 142 7.27 -6.27 -4.52
CA PHE A 142 7.04 -4.84 -4.76
C PHE A 142 6.28 -4.18 -3.59
N SER A 143 5.26 -4.86 -3.09
CA SER A 143 4.44 -4.37 -1.96
C SER A 143 5.23 -4.29 -0.65
N ALA A 144 6.15 -5.23 -0.40
CA ALA A 144 6.98 -5.23 0.80
C ALA A 144 7.86 -3.96 0.89
N VAL A 145 8.43 -3.51 -0.23
CA VAL A 145 9.18 -2.24 -0.27
C VAL A 145 8.24 -1.06 -0.02
N SER A 146 7.08 -1.05 -0.67
CA SER A 146 6.08 0.00 -0.46
C SER A 146 5.68 0.09 1.01
N TYR A 147 5.51 -1.08 1.68
CA TYR A 147 5.16 -1.14 3.10
C TYR A 147 6.27 -0.58 4.00
N THR A 148 7.53 -0.95 3.78
CA THR A 148 8.65 -0.45 4.58
C THR A 148 8.83 1.05 4.43
N HIS A 149 8.66 1.59 3.22
CA HIS A 149 8.77 3.04 2.96
C HIS A 149 7.56 3.85 3.47
N LEU A 150 6.43 3.19 3.76
CA LEU A 150 5.31 3.81 4.48
C LEU A 150 5.55 3.87 5.98
N THR A 151 6.07 2.80 6.58
CA THR A 151 6.19 2.69 8.05
C THR A 151 7.42 3.38 8.61
N LEU A 152 8.58 3.30 7.94
CA LEU A 152 9.83 3.87 8.44
C LEU A 152 9.78 5.38 8.70
N PRO A 153 9.33 6.23 7.76
CA PRO A 153 9.26 7.68 8.01
C PRO A 153 8.28 8.03 9.12
N THR A 154 7.18 7.29 9.22
CA THR A 154 6.18 7.50 10.29
C THR A 154 6.80 7.28 11.67
N ILE A 155 7.65 6.24 11.83
CA ILE A 155 8.33 5.95 13.10
C ILE A 155 9.41 6.99 13.42
N LEU A 156 10.05 7.56 12.41
CA LEU A 156 11.16 8.50 12.60
C LEU A 156 10.70 9.91 12.97
N LEU A 157 9.45 10.28 12.67
CA LEU A 157 8.97 11.68 12.76
C LEU A 157 7.88 11.91 13.83
N VAL A 158 7.42 10.88 14.50
CA VAL A 158 6.48 10.94 15.63
C VAL A 158 7.19 10.48 16.90
#